data_c136073b118bd8158555dca40d4541b8
#
_entry.id   c136073b118bd8158555dca40d4541b8
#
_cell.length_a   1.000
_cell.length_b   1.000
_cell.length_c   1.000
_cell.angle_alpha   90.00
_cell.angle_beta   90.00
_cell.angle_gamma   90.00
#
_symmetry.space_group_name_H-M   'P 1'
#
loop_
_entity.id
_entity.type
_entity.pdbx_description
1 polymer ?
#
loop_
_entity_poly.entity_id
_entity_poly.type
_entity_poly.pdbx_seq_one_letter_code
_entity_poly.pdbx_strand_id
1 'polypeptide(L)'
;MLKKNKKEVLDFFQKDGVKLTIVSGIVTTKPNLIKWVDQNIPEIGMITSKSYQMEPTAGNREPIIVEQSVGNFGNAVGLRNPGMEQGYRDLRKLKEHGLKTILKVSLAAKKAE
;
A
#
# COMPACT_ATOMS: atom_id res chain seq x y z
N MET A 1 -10.36 -15.10 -2.95
CA MET A 1 -9.58 -14.04 -3.64
C MET A 1 -9.59 -14.33 -5.12
N LEU A 2 -10.24 -13.51 -5.91
CA LEU A 2 -10.12 -13.59 -7.37
C LEU A 2 -8.68 -13.27 -7.73
N LYS A 3 -7.90 -14.30 -8.05
CA LYS A 3 -6.57 -14.12 -8.62
C LYS A 3 -6.79 -13.55 -10.02
N LYS A 4 -6.64 -12.24 -10.18
CA LYS A 4 -6.47 -11.69 -11.52
C LYS A 4 -5.25 -12.38 -12.13
N ASN A 5 -5.42 -13.07 -13.23
CA ASN A 5 -4.30 -13.68 -13.92
C ASN A 5 -3.42 -12.59 -14.55
N LYS A 6 -2.20 -12.94 -14.92
CA LYS A 6 -1.25 -11.98 -15.52
C LYS A 6 -1.83 -11.23 -16.73
N LYS A 7 -2.64 -11.90 -17.53
CA LYS A 7 -3.28 -11.32 -18.71
C LYS A 7 -4.29 -10.24 -18.32
N GLU A 8 -5.17 -10.50 -17.34
CA GLU A 8 -6.15 -9.51 -16.87
C GLU A 8 -5.49 -8.24 -16.31
N VAL A 9 -4.36 -8.40 -15.62
CA VAL A 9 -3.58 -7.26 -15.11
C VAL A 9 -2.98 -6.46 -16.26
N LEU A 10 -2.37 -7.13 -17.24
CA LEU A 10 -1.81 -6.48 -18.42
C LEU A 10 -2.89 -5.76 -19.24
N ASP A 11 -4.02 -6.43 -19.48
CA ASP A 11 -5.15 -5.86 -20.23
C ASP A 11 -5.71 -4.62 -19.53
N PHE A 12 -5.79 -4.63 -18.19
CA PHE A 12 -6.21 -3.48 -17.40
C PHE A 12 -5.32 -2.24 -17.63
N PHE A 13 -3.99 -2.42 -17.66
CA PHE A 13 -3.06 -1.32 -17.90
C PHE A 13 -2.99 -0.88 -19.38
N GLN A 14 -3.20 -1.79 -20.30
CA GLN A 14 -3.11 -1.51 -21.73
C GLN A 14 -4.39 -0.86 -22.27
N LYS A 15 -5.56 -1.28 -21.78
CA LYS A 15 -6.86 -0.86 -22.30
C LYS A 15 -7.11 0.65 -22.16
N ASP A 16 -6.72 1.25 -21.06
CA ASP A 16 -7.01 2.65 -20.73
C ASP A 16 -5.76 3.54 -20.78
N GLY A 17 -4.67 3.06 -21.38
CA GLY A 17 -3.40 3.77 -21.47
C GLY A 17 -2.53 3.62 -20.21
N VAL A 18 -1.55 4.51 -20.08
CA VAL A 18 -0.61 4.49 -18.95
C VAL A 18 -1.31 4.97 -17.68
N LYS A 19 -1.35 4.14 -16.66
CA LYS A 19 -1.88 4.47 -15.34
C LYS A 19 -0.74 4.70 -14.35
N LEU A 20 -0.98 5.61 -13.42
CA LEU A 20 -0.05 5.87 -12.32
C LEU A 20 -0.16 4.77 -11.25
N THR A 21 0.94 4.53 -10.56
CA THR A 21 0.98 3.62 -9.41
C THR A 21 1.46 4.35 -8.16
N ILE A 22 0.91 3.99 -7.01
CA ILE A 22 1.35 4.51 -5.71
C ILE A 22 2.18 3.43 -5.00
N VAL A 23 3.36 3.84 -4.56
CA VAL A 23 4.26 2.97 -3.77
C VAL A 23 3.82 2.90 -2.30
N SER A 24 4.32 1.89 -1.58
CA SER A 24 4.10 1.75 -0.14
C SER A 24 4.58 2.99 0.63
N GLY A 25 3.81 3.39 1.64
CA GLY A 25 4.12 4.51 2.53
C GLY A 25 3.44 5.83 2.19
N ILE A 26 3.00 6.03 0.94
CA ILE A 26 2.25 7.21 0.53
C ILE A 26 0.77 6.86 0.47
N VAL A 27 -0.07 7.53 1.27
CA VAL A 27 -1.52 7.33 1.42
C VAL A 27 -1.97 5.88 1.65
N THR A 28 -1.06 4.99 1.98
CA THR A 28 -1.33 3.55 2.15
C THR A 28 -1.31 3.10 3.61
N THR A 29 -1.14 4.04 4.53
CA THR A 29 -1.01 3.78 5.98
C THR A 29 -2.31 3.26 6.58
N LYS A 30 -3.45 3.74 6.10
CA LYS A 30 -4.77 3.37 6.60
C LYS A 30 -5.71 2.98 5.46
N PRO A 31 -6.61 1.99 5.67
CA PRO A 31 -7.57 1.57 4.66
C PRO A 31 -8.44 2.71 4.09
N ASN A 32 -8.83 3.66 4.94
CA ASN A 32 -9.67 4.79 4.53
C ASN A 32 -8.98 5.69 3.49
N LEU A 33 -7.67 5.86 3.60
CA LEU A 33 -6.90 6.64 2.61
C LEU A 33 -6.85 5.92 1.25
N ILE A 34 -6.69 4.60 1.26
CA ILE A 34 -6.72 3.78 0.04
C ILE A 34 -8.10 3.89 -0.63
N LYS A 35 -9.19 3.79 0.14
CA LYS A 35 -10.55 3.99 -0.38
C LYS A 35 -10.73 5.36 -0.99
N TRP A 36 -10.25 6.39 -0.31
CA TRP A 36 -10.36 7.76 -0.78
C TRP A 36 -9.65 7.96 -2.13
N VAL A 37 -8.43 7.44 -2.27
CA VAL A 37 -7.67 7.50 -3.53
C VAL A 37 -8.41 6.74 -4.63
N ASP A 38 -8.90 5.54 -4.36
CA ASP A 38 -9.66 4.74 -5.31
C ASP A 38 -10.91 5.47 -5.84
N GLN A 39 -11.58 6.21 -4.97
CA GLN A 39 -12.81 6.94 -5.31
C GLN A 39 -12.55 8.28 -6.01
N ASN A 40 -11.45 8.96 -5.71
CA ASN A 40 -11.24 10.34 -6.10
C ASN A 40 -10.14 10.54 -7.17
N ILE A 41 -9.26 9.57 -7.36
CA ILE A 41 -8.14 9.69 -8.30
C ILE A 41 -8.17 8.52 -9.29
N PRO A 42 -8.97 8.61 -10.37
CA PRO A 42 -9.16 7.51 -11.33
C PRO A 42 -7.90 7.17 -12.13
N GLU A 43 -6.92 8.08 -12.19
CA GLU A 43 -5.64 7.89 -12.87
C GLU A 43 -4.74 6.86 -12.15
N ILE A 44 -5.01 6.58 -10.88
CA ILE A 44 -4.26 5.57 -10.12
C ILE A 44 -4.79 4.18 -10.46
N GLY A 45 -3.95 3.38 -11.11
CA GLY A 45 -4.29 2.01 -11.50
C GLY A 45 -3.87 0.93 -10.51
N MET A 46 -2.85 1.22 -9.69
CA MET A 46 -2.35 0.30 -8.68
C MET A 46 -1.90 1.04 -7.42
N ILE A 47 -2.24 0.49 -6.27
CA ILE A 47 -1.81 1.00 -4.97
C ILE A 47 -1.06 -0.13 -4.24
N THR A 48 0.14 0.16 -3.74
CA THR A 48 0.88 -0.78 -2.89
C THR A 48 0.56 -0.49 -1.44
N SER A 49 0.08 -1.49 -0.72
CA SER A 49 -0.24 -1.35 0.70
C SER A 49 1.00 -1.05 1.55
N LYS A 50 0.77 -0.62 2.78
CA LYS A 50 1.80 -0.66 3.81
C LYS A 50 2.42 -2.05 3.90
N SER A 51 3.72 -2.12 4.20
CA SER A 51 4.39 -3.40 4.43
C SER A 51 3.95 -4.00 5.76
N TYR A 52 3.46 -5.23 5.74
CA TYR A 52 3.05 -5.97 6.93
C TYR A 52 4.11 -7.00 7.30
N GLN A 53 4.35 -7.13 8.60
CA GLN A 53 5.11 -8.23 9.21
C GLN A 53 4.16 -9.15 9.97
N MET A 54 4.61 -10.34 10.34
CA MET A 54 3.78 -11.27 11.16
C MET A 54 3.36 -10.60 12.45
N GLU A 55 4.32 -10.05 13.19
CA GLU A 55 4.09 -9.35 14.45
C GLU A 55 3.97 -7.83 14.26
N PRO A 56 3.19 -7.13 15.11
CA PRO A 56 3.16 -5.68 15.12
C PRO A 56 4.54 -5.08 15.39
N THR A 57 4.83 -3.98 14.72
CA THR A 57 6.10 -3.24 14.91
C THR A 57 5.78 -1.77 15.13
N ALA A 58 6.21 -1.23 16.26
CA ALA A 58 6.01 0.18 16.62
C ALA A 58 6.85 1.14 15.76
N GLY A 59 7.94 0.65 15.18
CA GLY A 59 8.89 1.46 14.43
C GLY A 59 9.79 2.30 15.35
N ASN A 60 10.41 3.32 14.77
CA ASN A 60 11.33 4.19 15.49
C ASN A 60 10.59 5.30 16.25
N ARG A 61 11.29 5.93 17.19
CA ARG A 61 10.81 7.12 17.90
C ARG A 61 10.80 8.34 16.97
N GLU A 62 9.91 9.29 17.26
CA GLU A 62 9.92 10.59 16.61
C GLU A 62 11.20 11.40 16.95
N PRO A 63 11.75 12.23 16.05
CA PRO A 63 11.22 12.47 14.70
C PRO A 63 11.55 11.35 13.71
N ILE A 64 10.57 10.92 12.92
CA ILE A 64 10.76 9.89 11.88
C ILE A 64 10.89 10.47 10.46
N ILE A 65 10.60 11.75 10.30
CA ILE A 65 10.78 12.49 9.05
C ILE A 65 11.56 13.75 9.37
N VAL A 66 12.60 14.01 8.59
CA VAL A 66 13.41 15.22 8.71
C VAL A 66 13.60 15.86 7.33
N GLU A 67 13.54 17.17 7.29
CA GLU A 67 13.95 17.95 6.12
C GLU A 67 15.41 18.34 6.27
N GLN A 68 16.26 17.84 5.42
CA GLN A 68 17.71 18.14 5.44
C GLN A 68 18.02 19.45 4.73
N SER A 69 17.32 19.72 3.65
CA SER A 69 17.36 20.98 2.89
C SER A 69 16.01 21.15 2.20
N VAL A 70 15.69 22.33 1.72
CA VAL A 70 14.40 22.63 1.09
C VAL A 70 14.03 21.56 0.04
N GLY A 71 12.94 20.84 0.28
CA GLY A 71 12.43 19.78 -0.59
C GLY A 71 13.20 18.45 -0.51
N ASN A 72 14.19 18.30 0.37
CA ASN A 72 14.97 17.08 0.54
C ASN A 72 14.69 16.45 1.91
N PHE A 73 13.89 15.38 1.91
CA PHE A 73 13.42 14.71 3.12
C PHE A 73 14.05 13.34 3.30
N GLY A 74 14.42 13.03 4.54
CA GLY A 74 14.76 11.69 4.97
C GLY A 74 13.71 11.12 5.92
N ASN A 75 13.59 9.80 5.99
CA ASN A 75 12.72 9.14 6.96
C ASN A 75 13.42 7.96 7.62
N ALA A 76 12.99 7.65 8.84
CA ALA A 76 13.41 6.50 9.63
C ALA A 76 12.20 5.90 10.35
N VAL A 77 11.15 5.56 9.62
CA VAL A 77 9.89 5.01 10.17
C VAL A 77 10.10 3.68 10.88
N GLY A 78 11.01 2.83 10.38
CA GLY A 78 11.36 1.55 11.01
C GLY A 78 10.29 0.47 10.83
N LEU A 79 9.69 0.36 9.64
CA LEU A 79 8.67 -0.65 9.30
C LEU A 79 7.47 -0.67 10.26
N ARG A 80 7.05 0.49 10.77
CA ARG A 80 5.84 0.59 11.60
C ARG A 80 4.65 -0.05 10.91
N ASN A 81 4.04 -1.07 11.54
CA ASN A 81 2.88 -1.75 11.01
C ASN A 81 2.09 -2.47 12.13
N PRO A 82 0.79 -2.73 11.91
CA PRO A 82 -0.07 -3.32 12.94
C PRO A 82 0.04 -4.85 13.05
N GLY A 83 0.92 -5.48 12.29
CA GLY A 83 1.00 -6.93 12.18
C GLY A 83 0.02 -7.52 11.16
N MET A 84 0.25 -8.78 10.81
CA MET A 84 -0.51 -9.45 9.74
C MET A 84 -1.97 -9.71 10.13
N GLU A 85 -2.28 -9.96 11.39
CA GLU A 85 -3.66 -10.17 11.82
C GLU A 85 -4.54 -8.95 11.57
N GLN A 86 -4.09 -7.78 11.99
CA GLN A 86 -4.80 -6.54 11.71
C GLN A 86 -4.74 -6.19 10.22
N GLY A 87 -3.60 -6.44 9.58
CA GLY A 87 -3.43 -6.27 8.14
C GLY A 87 -4.43 -7.08 7.32
N TYR A 88 -4.64 -8.32 7.68
CA TYR A 88 -5.65 -9.18 7.04
C TYR A 88 -7.07 -8.62 7.18
N ARG A 89 -7.44 -8.15 8.37
CA ARG A 89 -8.75 -7.52 8.60
C ARG A 89 -8.93 -6.27 7.74
N ASP A 90 -7.90 -5.43 7.66
CA ASP A 90 -7.92 -4.20 6.87
C ASP A 90 -8.04 -4.49 5.36
N LEU A 91 -7.25 -5.43 4.86
CA LEU A 91 -7.28 -5.86 3.46
C LEU A 91 -8.62 -6.51 3.09
N ARG A 92 -9.21 -7.27 3.99
CA ARG A 92 -10.53 -7.86 3.80
C ARG A 92 -11.60 -6.79 3.67
N LYS A 93 -11.60 -5.78 4.53
CA LYS A 93 -12.53 -4.63 4.43
C LYS A 93 -12.39 -3.91 3.10
N LEU A 94 -11.16 -3.69 2.61
CA LEU A 94 -10.92 -3.09 1.32
C LEU A 94 -11.48 -3.95 0.17
N LYS A 95 -11.30 -5.26 0.24
CA LYS A 95 -11.88 -6.20 -0.74
C LYS A 95 -13.40 -6.15 -0.75
N GLU A 96 -14.03 -6.14 0.43
CA GLU A 96 -15.49 -6.06 0.58
C GLU A 96 -16.05 -4.72 0.06
N HIS A 97 -15.27 -3.65 0.16
CA HIS A 97 -15.62 -2.34 -0.41
C HIS A 97 -15.65 -2.35 -1.95
N GLY A 98 -14.93 -3.24 -2.61
CA GLY A 98 -14.88 -3.35 -4.06
C GLY A 98 -14.03 -2.29 -4.73
N LEU A 99 -12.72 -2.26 -4.44
CA LEU A 99 -11.78 -1.35 -5.08
C LEU A 99 -11.74 -1.54 -6.60
N LYS A 100 -11.71 -0.42 -7.32
CA LYS A 100 -11.49 -0.38 -8.79
C LYS A 100 -10.02 -0.55 -9.12
N THR A 101 -9.12 0.02 -8.30
CA THR A 101 -7.67 -0.09 -8.44
C THR A 101 -7.18 -1.49 -8.06
N ILE A 102 -6.02 -1.86 -8.60
CA ILE A 102 -5.32 -3.08 -8.18
C ILE A 102 -4.61 -2.80 -6.87
N LEU A 103 -4.92 -3.59 -5.85
CA LEU A 103 -4.23 -3.54 -4.57
C LEU A 103 -3.10 -4.57 -4.55
N LYS A 104 -1.87 -4.07 -4.52
CA LYS A 104 -0.66 -4.86 -4.33
C LYS A 104 -0.33 -4.88 -2.84
N VAL A 105 -0.21 -6.05 -2.25
CA VAL A 105 0.13 -6.21 -0.83
C VAL A 105 1.64 -6.32 -0.68
N SER A 106 2.21 -5.49 0.19
CA SER A 106 3.62 -5.53 0.55
C SER A 106 3.82 -6.32 1.85
N LEU A 107 4.71 -7.28 1.82
CA LEU A 107 5.06 -8.12 2.97
C LEU A 107 6.54 -7.98 3.29
N ALA A 108 6.89 -8.00 4.57
CA ALA A 108 8.27 -7.97 5.04
C ALA A 108 8.50 -9.05 6.08
N ALA A 109 9.65 -9.73 5.98
CA ALA A 109 10.09 -10.73 6.95
C ALA A 109 11.61 -10.67 7.14
N LYS A 110 12.08 -11.08 8.30
CA LYS A 110 13.53 -11.18 8.59
C LYS A 110 14.16 -12.40 7.94
N LYS A 111 13.35 -13.46 7.74
CA LYS A 111 13.74 -14.71 7.08
C LYS A 111 12.60 -15.16 6.18
N ALA A 112 12.93 -15.83 5.08
CA ALA A 112 11.94 -16.56 4.30
C ALA A 112 11.46 -17.76 5.14
N GLU A 113 10.21 -17.81 5.42
CA GLU A 113 9.53 -18.91 6.12
C GLU A 113 8.57 -19.58 5.15
#